data_1b38ee92060445e87d42970d71c4feec
#
_entry.id   1b38ee92060445e87d42970d71c4feec
#
_cell.length_a   1.000
_cell.length_b   1.000
_cell.length_c   1.000
_cell.angle_alpha   90.00
_cell.angle_beta   90.00
_cell.angle_gamma   90.00
#
_symmetry.space_group_name_H-M   'P 1'
#
loop_
_entity.id
_entity.type
_entity.pdbx_description
1 polymer ?
#
loop_
_entity_poly.entity_id
_entity_poly.type
_entity_poly.pdbx_seq_one_letter_code
_entity_poly.pdbx_strand_id
1 'polypeptide(L)'
;GMNYSGAVHLHNQEYWEIRNLEVTNDDDFDVDIDLSRPQGDNSWSSQAETRNGILIIADGDLLNDDDDGIFDHIYIENCYVHDVDGPNDWNDTFTGGIIYNVVGTKIRPNTSFRDIRIAYNTIRKVDLLGITGFVQMAKSGYQDDVDTYNLWMEDIYIGHNYIEDVAQGGIDLCDARNAVVEYNVVDGFLKRYPNFRPTVALYPWKCENSVLQYNEVYNGPSTNADGSPYDMDSALKNVVYQFNYSHNNPCGWMLYMGRNTNDIIRYNISDDGGDFIIKYFLTANATPAYFVNNVIMYDGARTKFMHRDPFKSQTYF
;
A
#
# COMPACT_ATOMS: atom_id res chain seq x y z
N GLY A 1 -21.96 -7.10 12.69
CA GLY A 1 -21.44 -5.97 11.91
C GLY A 1 -19.98 -5.79 12.23
N MET A 2 -19.18 -5.39 11.29
CA MET A 2 -17.78 -5.06 11.55
C MET A 2 -17.74 -3.80 12.41
N ASN A 3 -16.94 -3.80 13.47
CA ASN A 3 -16.74 -2.63 14.30
C ASN A 3 -15.60 -1.81 13.70
N TYR A 4 -15.93 -0.83 12.90
CA TYR A 4 -14.95 0.14 12.40
C TYR A 4 -14.88 1.34 13.34
N SER A 5 -13.70 1.76 13.71
CA SER A 5 -13.48 2.96 14.50
C SER A 5 -12.57 3.91 13.74
N GLY A 6 -13.13 4.97 13.18
CA GLY A 6 -12.39 6.09 12.62
C GLY A 6 -12.60 7.33 13.47
N ALA A 7 -11.53 8.05 13.83
CA ALA A 7 -11.68 9.35 14.50
C ALA A 7 -12.44 10.34 13.61
N VAL A 8 -12.20 10.28 12.30
CA VAL A 8 -13.07 10.86 11.27
C VAL A 8 -13.59 9.72 10.40
N HIS A 9 -14.91 9.62 10.24
CA HIS A 9 -15.51 8.51 9.51
C HIS A 9 -16.58 8.99 8.52
N LEU A 10 -16.37 8.69 7.23
CA LEU A 10 -17.38 8.84 6.18
C LEU A 10 -17.87 7.45 5.75
N HIS A 11 -19.20 7.27 5.70
CA HIS A 11 -19.81 6.02 5.28
C HIS A 11 -20.88 6.31 4.22
N ASN A 12 -20.69 5.81 3.00
CA ASN A 12 -21.52 6.11 1.84
C ASN A 12 -21.75 7.61 1.64
N GLN A 13 -20.66 8.37 1.69
CA GLN A 13 -20.68 9.81 1.47
C GLN A 13 -19.80 10.18 0.29
N GLU A 14 -20.16 11.24 -0.41
CA GLU A 14 -19.42 11.82 -1.51
C GLU A 14 -19.40 13.34 -1.43
N TYR A 15 -18.54 14.00 -2.22
CA TYR A 15 -18.35 15.45 -2.25
C TYR A 15 -17.89 16.03 -0.90
N TRP A 16 -16.95 15.35 -0.23
CA TRP A 16 -16.38 15.80 1.03
C TRP A 16 -14.92 16.23 0.87
N GLU A 17 -14.60 17.32 1.52
CA GLU A 17 -13.24 17.81 1.66
C GLU A 17 -12.88 17.89 3.15
N ILE A 18 -11.95 17.04 3.60
CA ILE A 18 -11.42 16.97 4.97
C ILE A 18 -10.07 17.66 4.98
N ARG A 19 -9.96 18.81 5.65
CA ARG A 19 -8.75 19.61 5.58
C ARG A 19 -8.35 20.20 6.92
N ASN A 20 -7.04 20.33 7.13
CA ASN A 20 -6.44 21.06 8.25
C ASN A 20 -6.87 20.54 9.63
N LEU A 21 -7.01 19.23 9.77
CA LEU A 21 -7.33 18.56 11.02
C LEU A 21 -6.08 17.95 11.63
N GLU A 22 -6.01 17.97 12.96
CA GLU A 22 -5.18 17.06 13.74
C GLU A 22 -6.08 15.90 14.19
N VAL A 23 -5.65 14.67 13.94
CA VAL A 23 -6.47 13.47 14.11
C VAL A 23 -5.66 12.41 14.84
N THR A 24 -6.16 11.92 15.95
CA THR A 24 -5.60 10.81 16.72
C THR A 24 -6.67 9.76 17.00
N ASN A 25 -6.27 8.51 17.16
CA ASN A 25 -7.14 7.44 17.61
C ASN A 25 -6.33 6.44 18.43
N ASP A 26 -5.79 6.98 19.50
CA ASP A 26 -4.93 6.31 20.47
C ASP A 26 -5.77 5.54 21.49
N ASP A 27 -5.25 4.48 22.05
CA ASP A 27 -5.81 3.83 23.23
C ASP A 27 -4.77 3.76 24.35
N ASP A 28 -5.23 3.54 25.58
CA ASP A 28 -4.34 3.42 26.74
C ASP A 28 -3.54 2.11 26.75
N PHE A 29 -3.60 1.33 25.67
CA PHE A 29 -2.98 0.03 25.55
C PHE A 29 -1.67 0.13 24.73
N ASP A 30 -0.62 0.61 25.38
CA ASP A 30 0.74 0.47 24.84
C ASP A 30 1.04 -1.03 24.65
N VAL A 31 0.91 -1.51 23.44
CA VAL A 31 1.44 -2.82 23.09
C VAL A 31 2.96 -2.71 23.13
N ASP A 32 3.54 -3.06 24.26
CA ASP A 32 4.98 -3.30 24.35
C ASP A 32 5.34 -4.38 23.34
N ILE A 33 5.95 -3.94 22.24
CA ILE A 33 6.26 -4.79 21.11
C ILE A 33 7.36 -5.74 21.51
N ASP A 34 6.99 -6.94 21.84
CA ASP A 34 7.93 -8.03 22.07
C ASP A 34 8.39 -8.59 20.72
N LEU A 35 9.42 -7.99 20.15
CA LEU A 35 10.07 -8.44 18.91
C LEU A 35 10.63 -9.86 19.00
N SER A 36 10.64 -10.49 20.19
CA SER A 36 11.08 -11.88 20.39
C SER A 36 9.99 -12.91 20.08
N ARG A 37 8.75 -12.49 19.87
CA ARG A 37 7.63 -13.40 19.57
C ARG A 37 7.82 -14.12 18.24
N PRO A 38 7.41 -15.38 18.15
CA PRO A 38 7.48 -16.12 16.90
C PRO A 38 6.61 -15.49 15.80
N GLN A 39 7.08 -15.55 14.58
CA GLN A 39 6.28 -15.17 13.41
C GLN A 39 4.94 -15.93 13.43
N GLY A 40 3.83 -15.21 13.32
CA GLY A 40 2.47 -15.78 13.32
C GLY A 40 1.80 -15.85 14.70
N ASP A 41 2.44 -15.39 15.77
CA ASP A 41 1.76 -15.22 17.06
C ASP A 41 0.92 -13.94 17.07
N ASN A 42 -0.35 -14.07 16.75
CA ASN A 42 -1.34 -12.99 16.74
C ASN A 42 -2.10 -12.90 18.10
N SER A 43 -1.58 -13.50 19.15
CA SER A 43 -2.31 -13.58 20.43
C SER A 43 -2.63 -12.23 21.08
N TRP A 44 -1.93 -11.17 20.68
CA TRP A 44 -2.15 -9.78 21.14
C TRP A 44 -3.08 -9.00 20.21
N SER A 45 -3.10 -9.31 18.91
CA SER A 45 -3.94 -8.60 17.93
C SER A 45 -5.45 -8.83 18.17
N SER A 46 -5.82 -9.92 18.81
CA SER A 46 -7.23 -10.22 19.14
C SER A 46 -7.82 -9.32 20.25
N GLN A 47 -6.99 -8.53 20.92
CA GLN A 47 -7.41 -7.64 22.00
C GLN A 47 -7.48 -6.17 21.57
N ALA A 48 -6.82 -5.81 20.47
CA ALA A 48 -6.88 -4.46 19.93
C ALA A 48 -8.08 -4.31 18.99
N GLU A 49 -8.77 -3.18 19.09
CA GLU A 49 -9.86 -2.83 18.18
C GLU A 49 -9.29 -2.23 16.90
N THR A 50 -9.94 -2.49 15.77
CA THR A 50 -9.63 -1.85 14.49
C THR A 50 -9.84 -0.35 14.59
N ARG A 51 -8.77 0.43 14.48
CA ARG A 51 -8.81 1.89 14.61
C ARG A 51 -8.19 2.55 13.37
N ASN A 52 -8.71 3.73 13.08
CA ASN A 52 -8.22 4.55 11.96
C ASN A 52 -8.17 6.02 12.37
N GLY A 53 -7.24 6.75 11.80
CA GLY A 53 -7.30 8.19 11.87
C GLY A 53 -8.49 8.70 11.05
N ILE A 54 -8.44 8.54 9.73
CA ILE A 54 -9.53 8.91 8.80
C ILE A 54 -9.97 7.65 8.06
N LEU A 55 -11.24 7.30 8.18
CA LEU A 55 -11.84 6.12 7.55
C LEU A 55 -12.95 6.51 6.58
N ILE A 56 -12.84 6.07 5.35
CA ILE A 56 -13.83 6.28 4.29
C ILE A 56 -14.33 4.92 3.82
N ILE A 57 -15.62 4.66 3.90
CA ILE A 57 -16.24 3.40 3.51
C ILE A 57 -17.31 3.62 2.43
N ALA A 58 -17.20 2.89 1.34
CA ALA A 58 -18.27 2.68 0.38
C ALA A 58 -18.85 1.27 0.60
N ASP A 59 -20.05 1.18 1.13
CA ASP A 59 -20.71 -0.09 1.49
C ASP A 59 -21.86 -0.38 0.50
N GLY A 60 -21.60 -1.33 -0.40
CA GLY A 60 -22.57 -1.74 -1.41
C GLY A 60 -23.81 -2.43 -0.84
N ASP A 61 -23.73 -3.02 0.35
CA ASP A 61 -24.87 -3.72 0.94
C ASP A 61 -25.95 -2.76 1.46
N LEU A 62 -25.62 -1.50 1.65
CA LEU A 62 -26.53 -0.44 2.05
C LEU A 62 -27.19 0.31 0.88
N LEU A 63 -26.80 0.01 -0.36
CA LEU A 63 -27.32 0.64 -1.55
C LEU A 63 -28.51 -0.13 -2.14
N ASN A 64 -29.36 0.56 -2.92
CA ASN A 64 -30.37 -0.07 -3.73
C ASN A 64 -29.76 -0.51 -5.08
N ASP A 65 -30.39 -1.45 -5.76
CA ASP A 65 -29.89 -1.98 -7.04
C ASP A 65 -29.87 -0.92 -8.17
N ASP A 66 -30.67 0.14 -8.04
CA ASP A 66 -30.77 1.25 -8.99
C ASP A 66 -29.81 2.41 -8.69
N ASP A 67 -29.10 2.39 -7.56
CA ASP A 67 -28.07 3.38 -7.23
C ASP A 67 -26.87 3.19 -8.19
N ASP A 68 -26.14 4.24 -8.51
CA ASP A 68 -24.94 4.13 -9.38
C ASP A 68 -23.76 3.49 -8.66
N GLY A 69 -23.75 3.53 -7.34
CA GLY A 69 -22.73 2.92 -6.49
C GLY A 69 -21.39 3.64 -6.48
N ILE A 70 -21.24 4.76 -7.18
CA ILE A 70 -19.99 5.49 -7.28
C ILE A 70 -19.98 6.66 -6.30
N PHE A 71 -18.96 6.72 -5.46
CA PHE A 71 -18.75 7.80 -4.50
C PHE A 71 -17.62 8.68 -5.01
N ASP A 72 -17.97 9.90 -5.40
CA ASP A 72 -17.09 10.86 -6.05
C ASP A 72 -16.55 11.93 -5.10
N HIS A 73 -15.40 12.48 -5.47
CA HIS A 73 -14.86 13.73 -4.92
C HIS A 73 -14.69 13.71 -3.41
N ILE A 74 -13.70 12.91 -2.96
CA ILE A 74 -13.31 12.86 -1.56
C ILE A 74 -11.86 13.33 -1.44
N TYR A 75 -11.66 14.50 -0.84
CA TYR A 75 -10.35 15.11 -0.70
C TYR A 75 -9.93 15.17 0.77
N ILE A 76 -8.74 14.66 1.07
CA ILE A 76 -8.14 14.64 2.40
C ILE A 76 -6.81 15.37 2.30
N GLU A 77 -6.73 16.60 2.80
CA GLU A 77 -5.58 17.47 2.55
C GLU A 77 -5.14 18.23 3.80
N ASN A 78 -3.82 18.39 3.94
CA ASN A 78 -3.19 19.18 5.02
C ASN A 78 -3.61 18.71 6.43
N CYS A 79 -3.83 17.42 6.62
CA CYS A 79 -4.15 16.85 7.91
C CYS A 79 -2.88 16.29 8.59
N TYR A 80 -2.86 16.33 9.91
CA TYR A 80 -1.88 15.67 10.74
C TYR A 80 -2.55 14.48 11.44
N VAL A 81 -2.27 13.28 10.97
CA VAL A 81 -2.83 12.01 11.49
C VAL A 81 -1.73 11.29 12.25
N HIS A 82 -1.93 11.07 13.54
CA HIS A 82 -0.87 10.46 14.35
C HIS A 82 -1.40 9.70 15.56
N ASP A 83 -0.52 8.88 16.13
CA ASP A 83 -0.83 8.05 17.29
C ASP A 83 -2.18 7.33 17.08
N VAL A 84 -2.19 6.45 16.08
CA VAL A 84 -3.34 5.61 15.73
C VAL A 84 -2.99 4.17 16.06
N ASP A 85 -3.59 3.65 17.11
CA ASP A 85 -3.36 2.30 17.59
C ASP A 85 -4.35 1.30 16.98
N GLY A 86 -3.92 0.07 16.83
CA GLY A 86 -4.80 -0.98 16.34
C GLY A 86 -4.12 -2.34 16.23
N PRO A 87 -4.89 -3.36 15.86
CA PRO A 87 -4.34 -4.68 15.66
C PRO A 87 -3.36 -4.63 14.48
N ASN A 88 -2.20 -5.19 14.69
CA ASN A 88 -1.25 -5.41 13.60
C ASN A 88 -1.45 -6.81 13.01
N ASP A 89 -2.62 -7.06 12.45
CA ASP A 89 -2.95 -8.30 11.76
C ASP A 89 -2.88 -8.08 10.25
N TRP A 90 -2.12 -8.91 9.56
CA TRP A 90 -1.98 -8.84 8.10
C TRP A 90 -3.31 -8.95 7.34
N ASN A 91 -4.28 -9.65 7.90
CA ASN A 91 -5.60 -9.74 7.30
C ASN A 91 -6.49 -8.52 7.63
N ASP A 92 -6.01 -7.62 8.48
CA ASP A 92 -6.71 -6.39 8.79
C ASP A 92 -6.28 -5.29 7.80
N THR A 93 -7.13 -5.01 6.84
CA THR A 93 -6.99 -3.91 5.90
C THR A 93 -7.77 -2.67 6.32
N PHE A 94 -8.22 -2.63 7.57
CA PHE A 94 -9.03 -1.57 8.13
C PHE A 94 -8.35 -0.77 9.23
N THR A 95 -7.11 -1.07 9.58
CA THR A 95 -6.34 -0.29 10.55
C THR A 95 -5.32 0.59 9.84
N GLY A 96 -5.28 1.87 10.18
CA GLY A 96 -4.27 2.75 9.62
C GLY A 96 -4.56 4.25 9.73
N GLY A 97 -3.69 5.04 9.13
CA GLY A 97 -3.79 6.50 9.15
C GLY A 97 -4.97 7.01 8.33
N ILE A 98 -4.95 6.76 7.03
CA ILE A 98 -6.02 7.14 6.10
C ILE A 98 -6.41 5.91 5.29
N ILE A 99 -7.64 5.42 5.49
CA ILE A 99 -8.16 4.21 4.87
C ILE A 99 -9.41 4.54 4.06
N TYR A 100 -9.47 4.06 2.80
CA TYR A 100 -10.62 4.22 1.91
C TYR A 100 -10.99 2.87 1.28
N ASN A 101 -11.97 2.19 1.85
CA ASN A 101 -12.32 0.83 1.46
C ASN A 101 -13.72 0.72 0.85
N VAL A 102 -13.82 -0.14 -0.16
CA VAL A 102 -15.09 -0.57 -0.71
C VAL A 102 -15.45 -1.92 -0.10
N VAL A 103 -16.61 -2.03 0.51
CA VAL A 103 -17.08 -3.24 1.18
C VAL A 103 -18.46 -3.67 0.69
N GLY A 104 -18.85 -4.90 1.01
CA GLY A 104 -20.18 -5.42 0.70
C GLY A 104 -20.14 -6.82 0.10
N THR A 105 -21.32 -7.40 -0.06
CA THR A 105 -21.53 -8.74 -0.63
C THR A 105 -22.31 -8.71 -1.94
N LYS A 106 -22.99 -7.60 -2.23
CA LYS A 106 -23.80 -7.42 -3.45
C LYS A 106 -22.90 -7.17 -4.66
N ILE A 107 -23.30 -7.67 -5.81
CA ILE A 107 -22.63 -7.39 -7.09
C ILE A 107 -23.15 -6.09 -7.71
N ARG A 108 -24.34 -5.66 -7.34
CA ARG A 108 -25.00 -4.48 -7.89
C ARG A 108 -25.58 -3.65 -6.74
N PRO A 109 -25.43 -2.35 -6.78
CA PRO A 109 -24.63 -1.62 -7.78
C PRO A 109 -23.16 -2.00 -7.72
N ASN A 110 -22.37 -1.69 -8.75
CA ASN A 110 -20.92 -1.87 -8.77
C ASN A 110 -20.29 -0.76 -7.93
N THR A 111 -20.22 -0.99 -6.64
CA THR A 111 -19.78 0.01 -5.66
C THR A 111 -18.30 0.32 -5.81
N SER A 112 -17.94 1.59 -5.85
CA SER A 112 -16.57 2.04 -6.02
C SER A 112 -16.38 3.50 -5.60
N PHE A 113 -15.12 3.92 -5.57
CA PHE A 113 -14.72 5.32 -5.48
C PHE A 113 -14.19 5.85 -6.81
N ARG A 114 -14.41 7.14 -7.04
CA ARG A 114 -13.79 7.90 -8.11
C ARG A 114 -13.38 9.28 -7.61
N ASP A 115 -12.30 9.84 -8.17
CA ASP A 115 -11.77 11.16 -7.80
C ASP A 115 -11.46 11.28 -6.28
N ILE A 116 -10.61 10.38 -5.80
CA ILE A 116 -10.03 10.48 -4.45
C ILE A 116 -8.72 11.25 -4.50
N ARG A 117 -8.56 12.22 -3.62
CA ARG A 117 -7.34 12.97 -3.45
C ARG A 117 -6.85 12.97 -2.01
N ILE A 118 -5.68 12.40 -1.77
CA ILE A 118 -5.02 12.37 -0.46
C ILE A 118 -3.68 13.08 -0.60
N ALA A 119 -3.60 14.33 -0.12
CA ALA A 119 -2.43 15.16 -0.41
C ALA A 119 -2.01 16.08 0.74
N TYR A 120 -0.69 16.32 0.83
CA TYR A 120 -0.10 17.24 1.81
C TYR A 120 -0.38 16.86 3.27
N ASN A 121 -0.63 15.58 3.55
CA ASN A 121 -0.85 15.11 4.91
C ASN A 121 0.47 14.70 5.56
N THR A 122 0.53 14.81 6.88
CA THR A 122 1.56 14.20 7.71
C THR A 122 0.94 13.05 8.48
N ILE A 123 1.50 11.86 8.35
CA ILE A 123 1.02 10.64 8.99
C ILE A 123 2.16 10.07 9.82
N ARG A 124 1.95 9.85 11.12
CA ARG A 124 3.03 9.46 12.01
C ARG A 124 2.58 8.51 13.10
N LYS A 125 3.44 7.53 13.44
CA LYS A 125 3.17 6.56 14.50
C LYS A 125 1.80 5.90 14.37
N VAL A 126 1.62 5.19 13.30
CA VAL A 126 0.37 4.51 12.99
C VAL A 126 0.61 3.01 13.00
N ASP A 127 -0.24 2.29 13.68
CA ASP A 127 -0.25 0.85 13.63
C ASP A 127 -0.85 0.38 12.30
N LEU A 128 -0.21 -0.56 11.68
CA LEU A 128 -0.44 -1.17 10.39
C LEU A 128 -0.09 -0.22 9.21
N LEU A 129 -1.04 0.44 8.56
CA LEU A 129 -0.87 1.07 7.25
C LEU A 129 -0.93 2.60 7.31
N GLY A 130 -0.08 3.28 6.53
CA GLY A 130 -0.14 4.75 6.43
C GLY A 130 -1.37 5.21 5.64
N ILE A 131 -1.37 4.94 4.33
CA ILE A 131 -2.47 5.25 3.40
C ILE A 131 -2.78 4.01 2.59
N THR A 132 -4.04 3.58 2.57
CA THR A 132 -4.45 2.47 1.71
C THR A 132 -5.94 2.47 1.38
N GLY A 133 -6.29 1.77 0.30
CA GLY A 133 -7.66 1.46 -0.07
C GLY A 133 -7.76 0.10 -0.73
N PHE A 134 -8.80 -0.67 -0.37
CA PHE A 134 -9.07 -1.98 -0.92
C PHE A 134 -10.52 -2.13 -1.34
N VAL A 135 -10.74 -2.93 -2.37
CA VAL A 135 -12.08 -3.41 -2.71
C VAL A 135 -12.31 -4.78 -2.07
N GLN A 136 -13.02 -4.78 -0.94
CA GLN A 136 -13.32 -5.97 -0.14
C GLN A 136 -14.72 -6.50 -0.40
N MET A 137 -15.10 -6.69 -1.64
CA MET A 137 -16.38 -7.30 -1.96
C MET A 137 -16.27 -8.82 -1.99
N ALA A 138 -17.29 -9.52 -1.48
CA ALA A 138 -17.30 -11.00 -1.38
C ALA A 138 -17.06 -11.74 -2.70
N LYS A 139 -17.11 -11.04 -3.82
CA LYS A 139 -16.80 -11.56 -5.15
C LYS A 139 -15.49 -11.07 -5.75
N SER A 140 -14.78 -10.24 -5.04
CA SER A 140 -13.43 -9.87 -5.44
C SER A 140 -12.47 -11.04 -5.35
N GLY A 141 -12.96 -12.25 -5.02
CA GLY A 141 -12.13 -13.41 -4.73
C GLY A 141 -10.83 -13.32 -5.50
N TYR A 142 -9.71 -13.56 -4.94
CA TYR A 142 -8.34 -13.45 -5.45
C TYR A 142 -8.25 -13.67 -6.97
N GLN A 143 -8.76 -12.74 -7.75
CA GLN A 143 -8.62 -12.75 -9.19
C GLN A 143 -7.33 -11.99 -9.48
N ASP A 144 -6.25 -12.72 -9.47
CA ASP A 144 -4.94 -12.25 -9.91
C ASP A 144 -4.86 -12.04 -11.44
N ASP A 145 -5.99 -11.96 -12.10
CA ASP A 145 -6.08 -11.72 -13.53
C ASP A 145 -6.68 -10.34 -13.77
N VAL A 146 -5.80 -9.39 -14.03
CA VAL A 146 -6.16 -7.99 -14.30
C VAL A 146 -7.11 -7.85 -15.49
N ASP A 147 -7.08 -8.75 -16.45
CA ASP A 147 -7.93 -8.67 -17.64
C ASP A 147 -9.39 -9.07 -17.34
N THR A 148 -9.64 -9.78 -16.26
CA THR A 148 -10.98 -10.17 -15.81
C THR A 148 -11.47 -9.38 -14.60
N TYR A 149 -10.58 -8.62 -13.96
CA TYR A 149 -10.91 -7.80 -12.80
C TYR A 149 -11.63 -6.54 -13.25
N ASN A 150 -12.80 -6.27 -12.70
CA ASN A 150 -13.65 -5.15 -13.09
C ASN A 150 -14.15 -4.28 -11.91
N LEU A 151 -13.56 -4.48 -10.74
CA LEU A 151 -13.87 -3.70 -9.53
C LEU A 151 -12.74 -2.71 -9.26
N TRP A 152 -12.78 -1.56 -9.92
CA TRP A 152 -11.75 -0.56 -9.86
C TRP A 152 -12.21 0.67 -9.10
N MET A 153 -11.31 1.20 -8.26
CA MET A 153 -11.37 2.60 -7.84
C MET A 153 -10.64 3.43 -8.91
N GLU A 154 -11.22 4.53 -9.34
CA GLU A 154 -10.69 5.30 -10.47
C GLU A 154 -10.22 6.70 -10.07
N ASP A 155 -9.20 7.18 -10.79
CA ASP A 155 -8.70 8.55 -10.65
C ASP A 155 -8.25 8.89 -9.23
N ILE A 156 -7.43 8.00 -8.65
CA ILE A 156 -6.88 8.16 -7.30
C ILE A 156 -5.59 8.99 -7.37
N TYR A 157 -5.52 10.05 -6.60
CA TYR A 157 -4.32 10.84 -6.41
C TYR A 157 -3.82 10.78 -4.97
N ILE A 158 -2.58 10.29 -4.77
CA ILE A 158 -1.89 10.29 -3.48
C ILE A 158 -0.58 11.05 -3.65
N GLY A 159 -0.48 12.26 -3.11
CA GLY A 159 0.69 13.09 -3.38
C GLY A 159 1.11 14.03 -2.27
N HIS A 160 2.43 14.31 -2.20
CA HIS A 160 3.01 15.26 -1.25
C HIS A 160 2.73 14.91 0.23
N ASN A 161 2.55 13.63 0.55
CA ASN A 161 2.37 13.20 1.93
C ASN A 161 3.72 12.87 2.56
N TYR A 162 3.86 13.16 3.85
CA TYR A 162 4.98 12.74 4.68
C TYR A 162 4.50 11.67 5.66
N ILE A 163 5.06 10.47 5.55
CA ILE A 163 4.66 9.30 6.32
C ILE A 163 5.86 8.84 7.13
N GLU A 164 5.74 8.84 8.45
CA GLU A 164 6.83 8.50 9.36
C GLU A 164 6.40 7.45 10.36
N ASP A 165 7.26 6.48 10.62
CA ASP A 165 7.10 5.49 11.69
C ASP A 165 5.75 4.75 11.62
N VAL A 166 5.51 4.07 10.50
CA VAL A 166 4.37 3.17 10.35
C VAL A 166 4.76 1.73 10.68
N ALA A 167 3.83 0.99 11.29
CA ALA A 167 4.12 -0.36 11.73
C ALA A 167 4.28 -1.36 10.58
N GLN A 168 3.62 -1.13 9.45
CA GLN A 168 3.77 -1.92 8.21
C GLN A 168 4.04 -1.03 6.99
N GLY A 169 3.17 -1.01 5.98
CA GLY A 169 3.34 -0.28 4.74
C GLY A 169 3.04 1.22 4.86
N GLY A 170 3.75 2.02 4.09
CA GLY A 170 3.50 3.46 4.02
C GLY A 170 2.32 3.81 3.11
N ILE A 171 2.37 3.34 1.86
CA ILE A 171 1.30 3.56 0.86
C ILE A 171 1.06 2.28 0.08
N ASP A 172 -0.14 1.74 0.22
CA ASP A 172 -0.61 0.58 -0.53
C ASP A 172 -1.69 1.04 -1.53
N LEU A 173 -1.31 1.16 -2.79
CA LEU A 173 -2.25 1.48 -3.87
C LEU A 173 -2.87 0.18 -4.39
N CYS A 174 -4.09 -0.11 -4.01
CA CYS A 174 -4.74 -1.36 -4.39
C CYS A 174 -6.02 -1.11 -5.18
N ASP A 175 -6.35 -2.07 -6.06
CA ASP A 175 -7.61 -2.09 -6.81
C ASP A 175 -7.89 -0.78 -7.58
N ALA A 176 -6.84 -0.14 -8.13
CA ALA A 176 -6.90 1.22 -8.68
C ALA A 176 -6.62 1.27 -10.19
N ARG A 177 -7.32 2.16 -10.87
CA ARG A 177 -7.12 2.49 -12.28
C ARG A 177 -6.87 4.00 -12.45
N ASN A 178 -5.98 4.35 -13.37
CA ASN A 178 -5.62 5.73 -13.67
C ASN A 178 -5.11 6.51 -12.44
N ALA A 179 -4.43 5.82 -11.52
CA ALA A 179 -3.95 6.44 -10.30
C ALA A 179 -2.58 7.10 -10.48
N VAL A 180 -2.34 8.16 -9.70
CA VAL A 180 -1.04 8.83 -9.60
C VAL A 180 -0.62 8.90 -8.15
N VAL A 181 0.57 8.34 -7.85
CA VAL A 181 1.21 8.39 -6.52
C VAL A 181 2.53 9.12 -6.66
N GLU A 182 2.63 10.35 -6.15
CA GLU A 182 3.81 11.17 -6.41
C GLU A 182 4.21 12.10 -5.28
N TYR A 183 5.51 12.41 -5.22
CA TYR A 183 6.09 13.36 -4.25
C TYR A 183 5.80 12.97 -2.79
N ASN A 184 5.59 11.70 -2.49
CA ASN A 184 5.44 11.24 -1.13
C ASN A 184 6.81 10.88 -0.53
N VAL A 185 6.92 11.05 0.77
CA VAL A 185 8.07 10.62 1.57
C VAL A 185 7.61 9.57 2.58
N VAL A 186 8.29 8.42 2.59
CA VAL A 186 8.10 7.39 3.62
C VAL A 186 9.39 7.24 4.40
N ASP A 187 9.40 7.75 5.63
CA ASP A 187 10.52 7.68 6.59
C ASP A 187 10.27 6.59 7.64
N GLY A 188 10.72 5.40 7.34
CA GLY A 188 10.57 4.28 8.25
C GLY A 188 9.21 3.58 8.15
N PHE A 189 9.27 2.36 7.68
CA PHE A 189 8.17 1.42 7.57
C PHE A 189 8.58 0.11 8.23
N LEU A 190 7.62 -0.77 8.54
CA LEU A 190 7.85 -1.99 9.32
C LEU A 190 8.59 -1.72 10.65
N LYS A 191 8.36 -0.57 11.27
CA LYS A 191 9.15 -0.13 12.43
C LYS A 191 8.91 -0.98 13.67
N ARG A 192 7.71 -1.46 13.85
CA ARG A 192 7.34 -2.19 15.05
C ARG A 192 7.34 -3.70 14.89
N TYR A 193 7.33 -4.23 13.64
CA TYR A 193 7.21 -5.67 13.38
C TYR A 193 8.08 -6.16 12.21
N PRO A 194 9.39 -5.91 12.23
CA PRO A 194 10.26 -6.16 11.07
C PRO A 194 10.36 -7.63 10.67
N ASN A 195 10.04 -8.56 11.55
CA ASN A 195 10.12 -10.00 11.27
C ASN A 195 8.75 -10.67 11.13
N PHE A 196 7.66 -9.91 11.24
CA PHE A 196 6.35 -10.49 11.47
C PHE A 196 5.54 -10.66 10.18
N ARG A 197 5.72 -9.76 9.21
CA ARG A 197 4.87 -9.70 8.01
C ARG A 197 5.66 -9.37 6.76
N PRO A 198 5.38 -10.07 5.65
CA PRO A 198 5.84 -9.62 4.35
C PRO A 198 5.06 -8.36 3.96
N THR A 199 5.76 -7.24 3.87
CA THR A 199 5.27 -5.99 3.30
C THR A 199 6.43 -5.10 2.88
N VAL A 200 6.12 -4.05 2.16
CA VAL A 200 7.04 -3.06 1.61
C VAL A 200 6.53 -1.65 1.91
N ALA A 201 7.32 -0.62 1.65
CA ALA A 201 6.92 0.75 2.00
C ALA A 201 5.87 1.33 1.06
N LEU A 202 6.02 1.12 -0.25
CA LEU A 202 5.16 1.70 -1.27
C LEU A 202 4.98 0.72 -2.43
N TYR A 203 3.74 0.34 -2.71
CA TYR A 203 3.47 -0.60 -3.78
C TYR A 203 2.07 -0.47 -4.39
N PRO A 204 1.93 -0.79 -5.69
CA PRO A 204 0.67 -1.06 -6.35
C PRO A 204 0.34 -2.56 -6.30
N TRP A 205 -0.92 -2.90 -6.08
CA TRP A 205 -1.46 -4.25 -6.21
C TRP A 205 -2.81 -4.22 -6.93
N LYS A 206 -3.00 -5.07 -7.95
CA LYS A 206 -4.18 -5.01 -8.81
C LYS A 206 -4.43 -3.59 -9.31
N CYS A 207 -3.51 -3.08 -10.11
CA CYS A 207 -3.61 -1.72 -10.66
C CYS A 207 -3.48 -1.71 -12.19
N GLU A 208 -4.17 -0.79 -12.84
CA GLU A 208 -4.08 -0.57 -14.28
C GLU A 208 -3.82 0.90 -14.61
N ASN A 209 -2.99 1.15 -15.64
CA ASN A 209 -2.71 2.49 -16.17
C ASN A 209 -2.30 3.52 -15.10
N SER A 210 -1.51 3.12 -14.13
CA SER A 210 -1.16 3.94 -12.97
C SER A 210 0.32 4.31 -12.97
N VAL A 211 0.65 5.44 -12.34
CA VAL A 211 2.02 5.97 -12.26
C VAL A 211 2.41 6.23 -10.82
N LEU A 212 3.58 5.69 -10.42
CA LEU A 212 4.20 5.95 -9.12
C LEU A 212 5.53 6.66 -9.38
N GLN A 213 5.64 7.94 -9.02
CA GLN A 213 6.79 8.76 -9.40
C GLN A 213 7.19 9.79 -8.35
N TYR A 214 8.47 10.18 -8.38
CA TYR A 214 9.03 11.22 -7.50
C TYR A 214 8.82 10.95 -6.00
N ASN A 215 8.66 9.69 -5.61
CA ASN A 215 8.55 9.33 -4.21
C ASN A 215 9.93 9.04 -3.61
N GLU A 216 10.09 9.30 -2.32
CA GLU A 216 11.28 9.00 -1.56
C GLU A 216 10.95 8.01 -0.43
N VAL A 217 11.76 6.95 -0.30
CA VAL A 217 11.58 5.92 0.74
C VAL A 217 12.91 5.61 1.41
N TYR A 218 12.96 5.71 2.73
CA TYR A 218 14.20 5.45 3.47
C TYR A 218 13.95 4.96 4.91
N ASN A 219 15.05 4.57 5.57
CA ASN A 219 15.05 4.05 6.93
C ASN A 219 14.20 2.79 7.14
N GLY A 220 14.15 1.93 6.15
CA GLY A 220 13.51 0.63 6.24
C GLY A 220 14.20 -0.30 7.25
N PRO A 221 13.52 -1.38 7.66
CA PRO A 221 14.08 -2.33 8.61
C PRO A 221 15.04 -3.32 7.95
N SER A 222 15.85 -3.97 8.79
CA SER A 222 16.51 -5.22 8.43
C SER A 222 15.57 -6.38 8.80
N THR A 223 15.07 -7.10 7.80
CA THR A 223 14.13 -8.20 7.99
C THR A 223 14.43 -9.36 7.06
N ASN A 224 14.00 -10.56 7.42
CA ASN A 224 14.03 -11.75 6.55
C ASN A 224 12.80 -11.84 5.63
N ALA A 225 11.80 -10.98 5.83
CA ALA A 225 10.61 -10.85 5.00
C ALA A 225 10.87 -9.94 3.78
N ASP A 226 9.84 -9.38 3.19
CA ASP A 226 9.96 -8.52 2.01
C ASP A 226 10.80 -7.28 2.29
N GLY A 227 10.34 -6.34 3.08
CA GLY A 227 11.10 -5.21 3.63
C GLY A 227 11.76 -4.27 2.63
N SER A 228 11.49 -4.41 1.35
CA SER A 228 12.01 -3.51 0.32
C SER A 228 11.29 -2.16 0.33
N PRO A 229 11.92 -1.06 -0.08
CA PRO A 229 11.22 0.23 -0.19
C PRO A 229 10.09 0.20 -1.21
N TYR A 230 10.26 -0.55 -2.27
CA TYR A 230 9.31 -0.61 -3.38
C TYR A 230 8.95 -2.04 -3.76
N ASP A 231 7.72 -2.23 -4.26
CA ASP A 231 7.29 -3.47 -4.89
C ASP A 231 6.49 -3.17 -6.16
N MET A 232 6.61 -4.04 -7.11
CA MET A 232 5.67 -4.23 -8.21
C MET A 232 4.94 -5.53 -7.92
N ASP A 233 3.87 -5.46 -7.14
CA ASP A 233 3.11 -6.62 -6.70
C ASP A 233 2.35 -7.26 -7.88
N SER A 234 1.42 -8.11 -7.67
CA SER A 234 0.77 -8.88 -8.72
C SER A 234 -0.45 -8.20 -9.33
N ALA A 235 -0.84 -8.70 -10.51
CA ALA A 235 -2.00 -8.24 -11.28
C ALA A 235 -1.92 -6.75 -11.68
N LEU A 236 -0.74 -6.34 -12.15
CA LEU A 236 -0.51 -5.01 -12.69
C LEU A 236 -0.60 -5.01 -14.21
N LYS A 237 -1.09 -3.89 -14.77
CA LYS A 237 -1.14 -3.69 -16.22
C LYS A 237 -0.86 -2.24 -16.60
N ASN A 238 0.16 -2.02 -17.42
CA ASN A 238 0.61 -0.70 -17.85
C ASN A 238 0.97 0.21 -16.66
N VAL A 239 1.57 -0.31 -15.62
CA VAL A 239 2.00 0.48 -14.46
C VAL A 239 3.42 0.99 -14.68
N VAL A 240 3.64 2.27 -14.37
CA VAL A 240 4.94 2.93 -14.51
C VAL A 240 5.48 3.35 -13.17
N TYR A 241 6.69 2.88 -12.86
CA TYR A 241 7.46 3.26 -11.69
C TYR A 241 8.65 4.11 -12.12
N GLN A 242 8.65 5.42 -11.86
CA GLN A 242 9.69 6.30 -12.40
C GLN A 242 10.09 7.44 -11.47
N PHE A 243 11.35 7.86 -11.59
CA PHE A 243 11.91 9.01 -10.86
C PHE A 243 11.79 8.91 -9.34
N ASN A 244 11.69 7.71 -8.79
CA ASN A 244 11.66 7.50 -7.36
C ASN A 244 13.08 7.35 -6.81
N TYR A 245 13.25 7.72 -5.56
CA TYR A 245 14.51 7.59 -4.84
C TYR A 245 14.33 6.74 -3.59
N SER A 246 15.27 5.82 -3.33
CA SER A 246 15.32 5.07 -2.10
C SER A 246 16.73 4.99 -1.56
N HIS A 247 16.86 5.02 -0.22
CA HIS A 247 18.15 4.93 0.44
C HIS A 247 18.03 4.42 1.88
N ASN A 248 19.15 3.91 2.42
CA ASN A 248 19.18 3.38 3.77
C ASN A 248 18.17 2.26 4.06
N ASN A 249 17.85 1.45 3.06
CA ASN A 249 16.96 0.30 3.21
C ASN A 249 17.78 -0.99 3.11
N PRO A 250 18.01 -1.71 4.22
CA PRO A 250 18.90 -2.87 4.22
C PRO A 250 18.32 -4.13 3.56
N CYS A 251 17.08 -4.08 3.07
CA CYS A 251 16.41 -5.22 2.41
C CYS A 251 16.44 -5.17 0.87
N GLY A 252 17.26 -4.32 0.28
CA GLY A 252 17.37 -4.14 -1.17
C GLY A 252 16.42 -3.08 -1.72
N TRP A 253 16.40 -2.94 -3.05
CA TRP A 253 15.67 -1.86 -3.72
C TRP A 253 14.22 -2.22 -4.00
N MET A 254 13.99 -3.35 -4.67
CA MET A 254 12.67 -3.64 -5.23
C MET A 254 12.32 -5.11 -5.09
N LEU A 255 11.09 -5.35 -4.68
CA LEU A 255 10.40 -6.61 -4.86
C LEU A 255 9.65 -6.57 -6.19
N TYR A 256 9.66 -7.64 -6.95
CA TYR A 256 8.88 -7.78 -8.17
C TYR A 256 8.12 -9.11 -8.13
N MET A 257 6.81 -9.01 -8.10
CA MET A 257 5.92 -10.17 -8.10
C MET A 257 5.52 -10.54 -9.53
N GLY A 258 4.86 -11.65 -9.71
CA GLY A 258 4.45 -12.13 -11.03
C GLY A 258 3.04 -11.70 -11.45
N ARG A 259 2.63 -12.13 -12.65
CA ARG A 259 1.33 -11.84 -13.28
C ARG A 259 1.09 -10.39 -13.69
N ASN A 260 2.16 -9.70 -13.98
CA ASN A 260 2.13 -8.32 -14.42
C ASN A 260 2.24 -8.23 -15.94
N THR A 261 1.68 -7.16 -16.53
CA THR A 261 1.62 -6.98 -17.98
C THR A 261 2.07 -5.59 -18.36
N ASN A 262 3.15 -5.51 -19.17
CA ASN A 262 3.62 -4.28 -19.80
C ASN A 262 4.00 -3.17 -18.79
N ASP A 263 4.66 -3.55 -17.68
CA ASP A 263 5.10 -2.61 -16.68
C ASP A 263 6.48 -2.03 -16.98
N ILE A 264 6.68 -0.79 -16.57
CA ILE A 264 7.92 -0.05 -16.82
C ILE A 264 8.50 0.49 -15.51
N ILE A 265 9.71 0.10 -15.19
CA ILE A 265 10.49 0.59 -14.05
C ILE A 265 11.67 1.38 -14.61
N ARG A 266 11.64 2.72 -14.53
CA ARG A 266 12.64 3.54 -15.19
C ARG A 266 13.05 4.78 -14.41
N TYR A 267 14.29 5.22 -14.64
CA TYR A 267 14.82 6.49 -14.12
C TYR A 267 14.74 6.62 -12.60
N ASN A 268 14.75 5.51 -11.87
CA ASN A 268 14.77 5.51 -10.42
C ASN A 268 16.22 5.49 -9.92
N ILE A 269 16.43 5.96 -8.71
CA ILE A 269 17.71 5.92 -8.02
C ILE A 269 17.55 5.12 -6.74
N SER A 270 18.45 4.14 -6.52
CA SER A 270 18.51 3.35 -5.30
C SER A 270 19.93 3.45 -4.71
N ASP A 271 20.00 3.80 -3.43
CA ASP A 271 21.20 3.74 -2.59
C ASP A 271 20.88 2.86 -1.36
N ASP A 272 20.53 1.62 -1.64
CA ASP A 272 20.04 0.66 -0.67
C ASP A 272 21.02 -0.49 -0.47
N GLY A 273 21.06 -1.02 0.75
CA GLY A 273 21.85 -2.19 1.10
C GLY A 273 21.13 -3.51 0.87
N GLY A 274 21.67 -4.57 1.45
CA GLY A 274 21.04 -5.89 1.52
C GLY A 274 21.70 -6.97 0.67
N ASP A 275 21.19 -8.21 0.80
CA ASP A 275 21.75 -9.36 0.09
C ASP A 275 21.35 -9.39 -1.39
N PHE A 276 20.25 -8.76 -1.74
CA PHE A 276 19.71 -8.68 -3.10
C PHE A 276 19.17 -7.29 -3.40
N ILE A 277 19.51 -6.77 -4.57
CA ILE A 277 18.96 -5.48 -5.04
C ILE A 277 17.51 -5.65 -5.48
N ILE A 278 17.24 -6.67 -6.30
CA ILE A 278 15.88 -7.01 -6.75
C ILE A 278 15.53 -8.41 -6.23
N LYS A 279 14.43 -8.48 -5.50
CA LYS A 279 13.81 -9.74 -5.10
C LYS A 279 12.73 -10.09 -6.12
N TYR A 280 12.90 -11.21 -6.79
CA TYR A 280 12.05 -11.60 -7.89
C TYR A 280 11.22 -12.83 -7.54
N PHE A 281 9.89 -12.71 -7.50
CA PHE A 281 8.97 -13.82 -7.23
C PHE A 281 8.05 -14.05 -8.41
N LEU A 282 8.54 -14.74 -9.43
CA LEU A 282 7.74 -15.04 -10.61
C LEU A 282 6.77 -16.19 -10.43
N THR A 283 5.56 -15.97 -10.85
CA THR A 283 4.61 -17.01 -11.23
C THR A 283 4.66 -17.27 -12.74
N ALA A 284 4.15 -18.41 -13.18
CA ALA A 284 4.37 -18.94 -14.53
C ALA A 284 3.86 -18.08 -15.71
N ASN A 285 3.13 -17.01 -15.49
CA ASN A 285 2.44 -16.22 -16.51
C ASN A 285 2.84 -14.74 -16.53
N ALA A 286 4.03 -14.37 -16.03
CA ALA A 286 4.49 -12.99 -16.11
C ALA A 286 4.84 -12.62 -17.56
N THR A 287 4.36 -11.46 -17.99
CA THR A 287 4.72 -10.84 -19.28
C THR A 287 5.89 -9.86 -19.11
N PRO A 288 6.43 -9.26 -20.18
CA PRO A 288 7.64 -8.46 -20.10
C PRO A 288 7.54 -7.32 -19.07
N ALA A 289 8.54 -7.22 -18.20
CA ALA A 289 8.82 -6.03 -17.40
C ALA A 289 10.05 -5.33 -17.98
N TYR A 290 10.02 -4.01 -18.01
CA TYR A 290 11.09 -3.20 -18.56
C TYR A 290 11.77 -2.40 -17.45
N PHE A 291 13.02 -2.79 -17.11
CA PHE A 291 13.88 -2.03 -16.20
C PHE A 291 14.85 -1.19 -17.03
N VAL A 292 14.62 0.10 -17.11
CA VAL A 292 15.33 0.96 -18.06
C VAL A 292 15.91 2.20 -17.37
N ASN A 293 17.19 2.46 -17.56
CA ASN A 293 17.85 3.68 -17.10
C ASN A 293 17.72 3.94 -15.58
N ASN A 294 17.70 2.89 -14.77
CA ASN A 294 17.76 3.03 -13.32
C ASN A 294 19.21 3.13 -12.85
N VAL A 295 19.46 3.90 -11.81
CA VAL A 295 20.76 4.01 -11.16
C VAL A 295 20.68 3.26 -9.83
N ILE A 296 21.53 2.25 -9.67
CA ILE A 296 21.60 1.43 -8.47
C ILE A 296 23.00 1.55 -7.90
N MET A 297 23.10 2.10 -6.71
CA MET A 297 24.32 2.22 -5.94
C MET A 297 24.30 1.22 -4.79
N TYR A 298 25.40 0.50 -4.58
CA TYR A 298 25.55 -0.43 -3.47
C TYR A 298 27.01 -0.61 -3.10
N ASP A 299 27.33 -0.82 -1.85
CA ASP A 299 28.70 -0.95 -1.36
C ASP A 299 29.26 -2.40 -1.34
N GLY A 300 28.71 -3.25 -2.01
CA GLY A 300 28.43 -4.60 -2.13
C GLY A 300 29.50 -5.67 -2.21
N ALA A 301 30.26 -6.01 -1.22
CA ALA A 301 31.03 -7.27 -1.23
C ALA A 301 30.14 -8.55 -1.12
N ARG A 302 28.87 -8.41 -0.81
CA ARG A 302 27.91 -9.53 -0.62
C ARG A 302 26.63 -9.43 -1.42
N THR A 303 26.35 -8.33 -2.06
CA THR A 303 25.08 -8.09 -2.73
C THR A 303 25.01 -8.83 -4.05
N LYS A 304 23.96 -9.58 -4.24
CA LYS A 304 23.57 -10.16 -5.53
C LYS A 304 22.57 -9.23 -6.20
N PHE A 305 22.72 -9.00 -7.50
CA PHE A 305 21.79 -8.15 -8.22
C PHE A 305 20.35 -8.66 -8.14
N MET A 306 20.16 -9.97 -8.23
CA MET A 306 18.84 -10.58 -8.22
C MET A 306 18.75 -11.83 -7.35
N HIS A 307 17.61 -11.99 -6.69
CA HIS A 307 17.21 -13.23 -6.01
C HIS A 307 16.36 -14.08 -6.95
N ARG A 308 16.84 -15.24 -7.38
CA ARG A 308 16.25 -16.17 -8.34
C ARG A 308 16.46 -15.81 -9.82
N ASP A 309 16.36 -16.84 -10.63
CA ASP A 309 16.57 -16.79 -12.08
C ASP A 309 15.34 -16.19 -12.77
N PRO A 310 15.46 -15.00 -13.38
CA PRO A 310 14.34 -14.34 -14.05
C PRO A 310 14.00 -14.94 -15.42
N PHE A 311 14.80 -15.92 -15.90
CA PHE A 311 14.72 -16.39 -17.29
C PHE A 311 13.49 -17.21 -17.67
N LYS A 312 12.54 -17.37 -16.74
CA LYS A 312 11.23 -17.93 -17.07
C LYS A 312 10.23 -16.89 -17.57
N SER A 313 10.57 -15.61 -17.53
CA SER A 313 9.79 -14.52 -18.09
C SER A 313 10.68 -13.58 -18.89
N GLN A 314 10.11 -12.87 -19.83
CA GLN A 314 10.82 -11.87 -20.63
C GLN A 314 11.00 -10.60 -19.79
N THR A 315 12.13 -10.46 -19.09
CA THR A 315 12.52 -9.22 -18.40
C THR A 315 13.63 -8.56 -19.18
N TYR A 316 13.51 -7.25 -19.42
CA TYR A 316 14.48 -6.45 -20.14
C TYR A 316 15.13 -5.45 -19.17
N PHE A 317 16.47 -5.40 -19.18
CA PHE A 317 17.28 -4.47 -18.37
C PHE A 317 17.96 -3.45 -19.23
#